data_5e069a154df067533bb928062d8107ef
#
_entry.id   5e069a154df067533bb928062d8107ef
#
_cell.length_a   1.000
_cell.length_b   1.000
_cell.length_c   1.000
_cell.angle_alpha   90.00
_cell.angle_beta   90.00
_cell.angle_gamma   90.00
#
_symmetry.space_group_name_H-M   'P 1'
#
loop_
_entity.id
_entity.type
_entity.pdbx_description
1 polymer ?
#
loop_
_entity_poly.entity_id
_entity_poly.type
_entity_poly.pdbx_seq_one_letter_code
_entity_poly.pdbx_strand_id
1 'polypeptide(L)'
;MKITFKLFATLTDYLPQEHRRANQMDLDVAPDASILSIIDSFALPEKLVHLVLDNGHYVAPEARSTRQLVENDVLAIWPPIAGG
;
A
#
# COMPACT_ATOMS: atom_id res chain seq x y z
N MET A 1 -0.24 6.54 14.29
CA MET A 1 -0.22 5.07 14.17
C MET A 1 0.86 4.70 13.17
N LYS A 2 1.69 3.73 13.51
CA LYS A 2 2.77 3.29 12.61
C LYS A 2 2.38 2.01 11.90
N ILE A 3 2.63 1.97 10.58
CA ILE A 3 2.45 0.77 9.76
C ILE A 3 3.68 0.55 8.90
N THR A 4 3.84 -0.66 8.34
CA THR A 4 4.85 -0.94 7.34
C THR A 4 4.18 -0.93 5.97
N PHE A 5 4.73 -0.15 5.03
CA PHE A 5 4.17 0.02 3.70
C PHE A 5 5.11 -0.62 2.67
N LYS A 6 4.60 -1.62 1.93
CA LYS A 6 5.39 -2.35 0.94
C LYS A 6 4.81 -2.15 -0.45
N LEU A 7 5.69 -1.81 -1.40
CA LEU A 7 5.32 -1.70 -2.80
C LEU A 7 6.21 -2.64 -3.61
N PHE A 8 5.62 -3.32 -4.59
CA PHE A 8 6.30 -4.36 -5.35
C PHE A 8 6.41 -4.00 -6.82
N ALA A 9 7.39 -4.62 -7.49
CA ALA A 9 7.63 -4.45 -8.93
C ALA A 9 7.77 -2.97 -9.29
N THR A 10 7.09 -2.52 -10.34
CA THR A 10 7.21 -1.11 -10.79
C THR A 10 6.68 -0.11 -9.77
N LEU A 11 5.86 -0.54 -8.81
CA LEU A 11 5.36 0.38 -7.80
C LEU A 11 6.44 0.89 -6.86
N THR A 12 7.59 0.23 -6.79
CA THR A 12 8.69 0.72 -5.95
C THR A 12 9.15 2.13 -6.36
N ASP A 13 8.91 2.54 -7.60
CA ASP A 13 9.25 3.88 -8.06
C ASP A 13 8.46 4.97 -7.34
N TYR A 14 7.36 4.62 -6.70
CA TYR A 14 6.55 5.57 -5.95
C TYR A 14 7.01 5.74 -4.50
N LEU A 15 7.96 4.91 -4.05
CA LEU A 15 8.61 5.10 -2.75
C LEU A 15 9.71 6.15 -2.86
N PRO A 16 10.02 6.85 -1.74
CA PRO A 16 11.24 7.66 -1.69
C PRO A 16 12.45 6.82 -2.09
N GLN A 17 13.40 7.45 -2.76
CA GLN A 17 14.53 6.74 -3.38
C GLN A 17 15.28 5.84 -2.39
N GLU A 18 15.46 6.29 -1.16
CA GLU A 18 16.19 5.56 -0.13
C GLU A 18 15.49 4.27 0.32
N HIS A 19 14.20 4.11 -0.03
CA HIS A 19 13.41 2.94 0.36
C HIS A 19 13.12 1.99 -0.79
N ARG A 20 13.48 2.36 -2.02
CA ARG A 20 13.12 1.57 -3.21
C ARG A 20 13.76 0.19 -3.23
N ARG A 21 15.03 0.10 -2.81
CA ARG A 21 15.73 -1.18 -2.80
C ARG A 21 15.11 -2.16 -1.81
N ALA A 22 14.71 -1.65 -0.65
CA ALA A 22 14.05 -2.47 0.36
C ALA A 22 12.59 -2.75 0.01
N ASN A 23 12.03 -2.02 -0.95
CA ASN A 23 10.63 -2.04 -1.37
C ASN A 23 9.64 -1.85 -0.22
N GLN A 24 10.05 -1.16 0.83
CA GLN A 24 9.19 -0.89 1.99
C GLN A 24 9.72 0.27 2.81
N MET A 25 8.80 0.86 3.57
CA MET A 25 9.15 1.88 4.56
C MET A 25 8.11 1.90 5.67
N ASP A 26 8.52 2.38 6.83
CA ASP A 26 7.57 2.64 7.91
C ASP A 26 6.86 3.97 7.65
N LEU A 27 5.56 4.00 7.91
CA LEU A 27 4.74 5.21 7.78
C LEU A 27 4.08 5.54 9.10
N ASP A 28 4.06 6.83 9.44
CA ASP A 28 3.18 7.34 10.47
C ASP A 28 1.92 7.86 9.78
N VAL A 29 0.78 7.28 10.12
CA VAL A 29 -0.51 7.64 9.53
C VAL A 29 -1.49 8.02 10.63
N ALA A 30 -2.53 8.75 10.27
CA ALA A 30 -3.59 9.10 11.21
C ALA A 30 -4.25 7.81 11.74
N PRO A 31 -4.74 7.81 12.99
CA PRO A 31 -5.36 6.60 13.55
C PRO A 31 -6.57 6.09 12.77
N ASP A 32 -7.22 6.98 12.01
CA ASP A 32 -8.38 6.64 11.19
C ASP A 32 -8.04 6.57 9.69
N ALA A 33 -6.75 6.53 9.33
CA ALA A 33 -6.35 6.48 7.93
C ALA A 33 -6.90 5.24 7.25
N SER A 34 -7.41 5.41 6.03
CA SER A 34 -7.84 4.30 5.20
C SER A 34 -6.72 3.89 4.25
N ILE A 35 -6.83 2.66 3.72
CA ILE A 35 -5.89 2.19 2.70
C ILE A 35 -5.93 3.13 1.50
N LEU A 36 -7.13 3.55 1.09
CA LEU A 36 -7.29 4.44 -0.06
C LEU A 36 -6.58 5.77 0.16
N SER A 37 -6.66 6.33 1.38
CA SER A 37 -5.98 7.60 1.67
C SER A 37 -4.47 7.48 1.56
N ILE A 38 -3.91 6.32 1.92
CA ILE A 38 -2.48 6.07 1.79
C ILE A 38 -2.10 5.94 0.32
N ILE A 39 -2.89 5.20 -0.46
CA ILE A 39 -2.68 5.07 -1.90
C ILE A 39 -2.66 6.46 -2.55
N ASP A 40 -3.62 7.31 -2.19
CA ASP A 40 -3.70 8.67 -2.74
C ASP A 40 -2.50 9.51 -2.33
N SER A 41 -2.03 9.37 -1.10
CA SER A 41 -0.90 10.18 -0.60
C SER A 41 0.40 9.86 -1.34
N PHE A 42 0.53 8.66 -1.90
CA PHE A 42 1.69 8.28 -2.72
C PHE A 42 1.44 8.46 -4.21
N ALA A 43 0.26 9.00 -4.57
CA ALA A 43 -0.13 9.22 -5.96
C ALA A 43 -0.06 7.95 -6.82
N LEU A 44 -0.37 6.79 -6.22
CA LEU A 44 -0.39 5.54 -6.97
C LEU A 44 -1.55 5.55 -7.96
N PRO A 45 -1.30 5.31 -9.27
CA PRO A 45 -2.39 5.25 -10.23
C PRO A 45 -3.33 4.10 -9.92
N GLU A 46 -4.63 4.34 -9.98
CA GLU A 46 -5.63 3.32 -9.64
C GLU A 46 -5.42 2.03 -10.46
N LYS A 47 -5.11 2.17 -11.74
CA LYS A 47 -4.94 1.01 -12.62
C LYS A 47 -3.73 0.17 -12.26
N LEU A 48 -2.77 0.71 -11.51
CA LEU A 48 -1.59 -0.03 -11.08
C LEU A 48 -1.75 -0.64 -9.69
N VAL A 49 -2.83 -0.33 -8.99
CA VAL A 49 -3.12 -0.90 -7.68
C VAL A 49 -4.00 -2.12 -7.89
N HIS A 50 -3.36 -3.28 -8.05
CA HIS A 50 -4.07 -4.52 -8.39
C HIS A 50 -4.36 -5.39 -7.17
N LEU A 51 -3.32 -5.83 -6.48
CA LEU A 51 -3.45 -6.69 -5.30
C LEU A 51 -3.09 -5.90 -4.06
N VAL A 52 -4.01 -5.84 -3.10
CA VAL A 52 -3.77 -5.17 -1.82
C VAL A 52 -3.96 -6.18 -0.70
N LEU A 53 -2.93 -6.34 0.13
CA LEU A 53 -2.98 -7.20 1.30
C LEU A 53 -2.72 -6.39 2.57
N ASP A 54 -3.50 -6.65 3.60
CA ASP A 54 -3.31 -6.10 4.93
C ASP A 54 -2.99 -7.26 5.87
N ASN A 55 -1.74 -7.34 6.33
CA ASN A 55 -1.23 -8.48 7.10
C ASN A 55 -1.48 -9.81 6.39
N GLY A 56 -1.33 -9.82 5.06
CA GLY A 56 -1.54 -11.02 4.25
C GLY A 56 -2.99 -11.30 3.89
N HIS A 57 -3.94 -10.47 4.35
CA HIS A 57 -5.36 -10.63 4.04
C HIS A 57 -5.76 -9.76 2.87
N TYR A 58 -6.41 -10.37 1.88
CA TYR A 58 -6.85 -9.65 0.68
C TYR A 58 -7.87 -8.56 1.04
N VAL A 59 -7.67 -7.38 0.45
CA VAL A 59 -8.58 -6.25 0.62
C VAL A 59 -9.17 -5.92 -0.74
N ALA A 60 -10.47 -6.16 -0.91
CA ALA A 60 -11.17 -5.87 -2.16
C ALA A 60 -11.18 -4.36 -2.44
N PRO A 61 -11.26 -3.95 -3.72
CA PRO A 61 -11.27 -2.53 -4.06
C PRO A 61 -12.30 -1.71 -3.30
N GLU A 62 -13.50 -2.24 -3.13
CA GLU A 62 -14.59 -1.54 -2.44
C GLU A 62 -14.38 -1.42 -0.93
N ALA A 63 -13.45 -2.19 -0.37
CA ALA A 63 -13.14 -2.14 1.06
C ALA A 63 -11.99 -1.21 1.40
N ARG A 64 -11.28 -0.68 0.40
CA ARG A 64 -10.07 0.12 0.64
C ARG A 64 -10.35 1.45 1.31
N SER A 65 -11.55 1.98 1.15
CA SER A 65 -11.94 3.25 1.78
C SER A 65 -12.49 3.08 3.19
N THR A 66 -12.89 1.86 3.58
CA THR A 66 -13.55 1.63 4.86
C THR A 66 -12.79 0.74 5.82
N ARG A 67 -11.90 -0.12 5.31
CA ARG A 67 -11.16 -1.03 6.17
C ARG A 67 -10.23 -0.26 7.11
N GLN A 68 -10.36 -0.53 8.39
CA GLN A 68 -9.53 0.10 9.43
C GLN A 68 -8.18 -0.61 9.51
N LEU A 69 -7.10 0.19 9.49
CA LEU A 69 -5.76 -0.29 9.78
C LEU A 69 -5.53 -0.21 11.28
N VAL A 70 -4.65 -1.06 11.80
CA VAL A 70 -4.25 -1.01 13.20
C VAL A 70 -2.74 -0.85 13.33
N GLU A 71 -2.28 -0.48 14.52
CA GLU A 71 -0.86 -0.29 14.78
C GLU A 71 -0.06 -1.52 14.36
N ASN A 72 1.03 -1.28 13.65
CA ASN A 72 1.97 -2.30 13.17
C ASN A 72 1.46 -3.16 12.01
N ASP A 73 0.33 -2.81 11.39
CA ASP A 73 -0.11 -3.50 10.19
C ASP A 73 0.94 -3.43 9.09
N VAL A 74 0.95 -4.46 8.23
CA VAL A 74 1.78 -4.50 7.03
C VAL A 74 0.86 -4.37 5.83
N LEU A 75 0.92 -3.23 5.16
CA LEU A 75 0.13 -2.97 3.95
C LEU A 75 1.01 -3.19 2.74
N ALA A 76 0.64 -4.16 1.89
CA ALA A 76 1.42 -4.54 0.72
C ALA A 76 0.60 -4.40 -0.55
N ILE A 77 1.18 -3.81 -1.60
CA ILE A 77 0.48 -3.54 -2.85
C ILE A 77 1.32 -4.01 -4.03
N TRP A 78 0.67 -4.75 -4.95
CA TRP A 78 1.27 -5.22 -6.20
C TRP A 78 0.53 -4.63 -7.40
N PRO A 79 1.26 -4.33 -8.49
CA PRO A 79 0.61 -3.93 -9.75
C PRO A 79 0.10 -5.16 -10.49
N PRO A 80 -0.69 -4.97 -11.57
CA PRO A 80 -1.05 -6.09 -12.44
C PRO A 80 0.19 -6.77 -13.00
N ILE A 81 0.12 -8.11 -13.15
CA ILE A 81 1.20 -8.87 -13.75
C ILE A 81 1.13 -8.70 -15.26
N ALA A 82 2.28 -8.38 -15.89
CA ALA A 82 2.35 -8.22 -17.34
C ALA A 82 1.92 -9.52 -18.03
N GLY A 83 0.98 -9.43 -18.96
CA GLY A 83 0.51 -10.56 -19.74
C GLY A 83 -0.49 -11.45 -19.02
N GLY A 84 -0.87 -11.08 -17.78
CA GLY A 84 -1.76 -11.95 -17.00
C GLY A 84 -3.08 -11.34 -16.64
#